data_d31d90070dc301bef95895881a0760c5
#
_entry.id   d31d90070dc301bef95895881a0760c5
#
_cell.length_a   1.000
_cell.length_b   1.000
_cell.length_c   1.000
_cell.angle_alpha   90.00
_cell.angle_beta   90.00
_cell.angle_gamma   90.00
#
_symmetry.space_group_name_H-M   'P 1'
#
loop_
_entity.id
_entity.type
_entity.pdbx_description
1 polymer ?
#
loop_
_entity_poly.entity_id
_entity_poly.type
_entity_poly.pdbx_seq_one_letter_code
_entity_poly.pdbx_strand_id
1 'polypeptide(L)' 'MDIKDIKYISTIVEMASFSKASKKLYISQPALSQSIRRIEAELGVPMFA' A
#
# COMPACT_ATOMS: atom_id res chain seq x y z
N MET A 1 8.50 -0.89 9.36
CA MET A 1 7.38 -0.09 8.85
C MET A 1 7.51 1.34 9.36
N ASP A 2 7.35 2.32 8.49
CA ASP A 2 7.49 3.72 8.87
C ASP A 2 6.22 4.52 8.53
N ILE A 3 6.29 5.84 8.70
CA ILE A 3 5.14 6.73 8.47
C ILE A 3 4.65 6.61 7.03
N LYS A 4 5.56 6.46 6.08
CA LYS A 4 5.25 6.34 4.67
C LYS A 4 4.42 5.08 4.40
N ASP A 5 4.79 3.98 5.04
CA ASP A 5 4.07 2.71 4.91
C ASP A 5 2.65 2.83 5.43
N ILE A 6 2.50 3.50 6.57
CA ILE A 6 1.17 3.73 7.17
C ILE A 6 0.31 4.58 6.23
N LYS A 7 0.91 5.58 5.61
CA LYS A 7 0.20 6.43 4.64
C LYS A 7 -0.28 5.61 3.44
N TYR A 8 0.55 4.69 2.95
CA TYR A 8 0.18 3.83 1.82
C TYR A 8 -1.03 2.96 2.19
N ILE A 9 -0.96 2.30 3.34
CA ILE A 9 -2.04 1.44 3.81
C ILE A 9 -3.33 2.22 3.97
N SER A 10 -3.27 3.37 4.65
CA SER A 10 -4.43 4.23 4.88
C SER A 10 -5.08 4.66 3.57
N THR A 11 -4.25 5.02 2.59
CA THR A 11 -4.75 5.48 1.30
C THR A 11 -5.46 4.37 0.55
N ILE A 12 -4.92 3.15 0.59
CA ILE A 12 -5.55 2.02 -0.07
C ILE A 12 -6.91 1.72 0.56
N VAL A 13 -6.98 1.74 1.89
CA VAL A 13 -8.22 1.51 2.61
C VAL A 13 -9.25 2.59 2.28
N GLU A 14 -8.82 3.84 2.29
CA GLU A 14 -9.67 4.98 1.99
C GLU A 14 -10.24 4.91 0.57
N MET A 15 -9.38 4.62 -0.39
CA MET A 15 -9.76 4.57 -1.81
C MET A 15 -10.44 3.27 -2.20
N ALA A 16 -10.25 2.21 -1.42
CA ALA A 16 -10.73 0.86 -1.71
C ALA A 16 -10.27 0.36 -3.08
N SER A 17 -9.08 0.78 -3.52
CA SER A 17 -8.56 0.46 -4.83
C SER A 17 -7.08 0.77 -4.90
N PHE A 18 -6.27 -0.21 -5.34
CA PHE A 18 -4.84 0.02 -5.57
C PHE A 18 -4.60 1.04 -6.67
N SER A 19 -5.40 0.97 -7.73
CA SER A 19 -5.27 1.88 -8.86
C SER A 19 -5.50 3.33 -8.43
N LYS A 20 -6.59 3.59 -7.72
CA LYS A 20 -6.91 4.93 -7.24
C LYS A 20 -5.90 5.41 -6.20
N ALA A 21 -5.48 4.51 -5.31
CA ALA A 21 -4.50 4.85 -4.28
C ALA A 21 -3.17 5.24 -4.91
N SER A 22 -2.71 4.50 -5.92
CA SER A 22 -1.45 4.81 -6.59
C SER A 22 -1.49 6.19 -7.23
N LYS A 23 -2.62 6.56 -7.81
CA LYS A 23 -2.79 7.89 -8.41
C LYS A 23 -2.76 8.97 -7.34
N LYS A 24 -3.42 8.76 -6.23
CA LYS A 24 -3.44 9.71 -5.13
C LYS A 24 -2.04 9.88 -4.52
N LEU A 25 -1.27 8.82 -4.49
CA LEU A 25 0.07 8.83 -3.93
C LEU A 25 1.15 9.24 -4.93
N TYR A 26 0.78 9.44 -6.18
CA TYR A 26 1.69 9.83 -7.27
C TYR A 26 2.80 8.80 -7.48
N ILE A 27 2.45 7.51 -7.39
CA ILE A 27 3.37 6.41 -7.68
C ILE A 27 2.69 5.43 -8.62
N SER A 28 3.49 4.58 -9.27
CA SER A 28 2.92 3.56 -10.15
C SER A 28 2.25 2.47 -9.31
N GLN A 29 1.26 1.80 -9.90
CA GLN A 29 0.57 0.70 -9.22
C GLN A 29 1.53 -0.44 -8.87
N PRO A 30 2.45 -0.87 -9.76
CA PRO A 30 3.44 -1.87 -9.38
C PRO A 30 4.31 -1.47 -8.20
N ALA A 31 4.69 -0.19 -8.12
CA ALA A 31 5.49 0.30 -7.00
C ALA A 31 4.71 0.22 -5.69
N LEU A 32 3.43 0.59 -5.73
CA LEU A 32 2.57 0.49 -4.56
C LEU A 32 2.41 -0.97 -4.13
N SER A 33 2.16 -1.86 -5.07
CA SER A 33 2.02 -3.29 -4.80
C SER A 33 3.27 -3.88 -4.16
N GLN A 34 4.45 -3.50 -4.64
CA GLN A 34 5.72 -3.96 -4.08
C GLN A 34 5.89 -3.47 -2.64
N SER A 35 5.53 -2.21 -2.39
CA SER A 35 5.60 -1.64 -1.05
C SER A 35 4.70 -2.40 -0.08
N ILE A 36 3.48 -2.74 -0.52
CA ILE A 36 2.54 -3.48 0.32
C ILE A 36 3.04 -4.90 0.59
N ARG A 37 3.63 -5.56 -0.40
CA ARG A 37 4.22 -6.90 -0.18
C ARG A 37 5.33 -6.85 0.85
N ARG A 38 6.16 -5.81 0.81
CA ARG A 38 7.23 -5.65 1.78
C ARG A 38 6.66 -5.46 3.20
N ILE A 39 5.61 -4.65 3.31
CA ILE A 39 4.95 -4.42 4.59
C ILE A 39 4.34 -5.72 5.12
N GLU A 40 3.67 -6.48 4.26
CA GLU A 40 3.10 -7.76 4.64
C GLU A 40 4.17 -8.73 5.13
N ALA A 41 5.32 -8.75 4.47
CA ALA A 41 6.44 -9.60 4.87
C ALA A 41 6.97 -9.19 6.24
N GLU A 42 7.05 -7.90 6.52
CA GLU A 42 7.50 -7.40 7.82
C GLU A 42 6.52 -7.79 8.92
N LEU A 43 5.23 -7.70 8.65
CA LEU A 43 4.21 -8.01 9.65
C LEU A 43 3.91 -9.50 9.76
N GLY A 44 4.28 -10.26 8.75
CA GLY A 44 4.06 -11.69 8.73
C GLY A 44 2.61 -12.09 8.46
N VAL A 45 1.78 -11.17 7.98
CA VAL A 45 0.37 -11.45 7.67
C VAL A 45 -0.02 -10.77 6.37
N PRO A 46 -0.92 -11.38 5.57
CA PRO A 46 -1.47 -10.71 4.40
C PRO A 46 -2.46 -9.64 4.83
N MET A 47 -2.40 -8.48 4.21
CA MET A 47 -3.29 -7.36 4.53
C MET A 47 -4.41 -7.21 3.50
N PHE A 48 -4.08 -7.48 2.25
CA PHE A 48 -5.05 -7.36 1.16
C PHE A 48 -5.02 -8.65 0.35
N ALA A 49 -6.10 -9.33 0.36
CA ALA A 49 -6.22 -10.62 -0.33
C ALA A 49 -6.36 -10.43 -1.84
#